data_bfe573cac58bd554ee2b34bd771617fa
#
_entry.id   bfe573cac58bd554ee2b34bd771617fa
#
_cell.length_a   1.000
_cell.length_b   1.000
_cell.length_c   1.000
_cell.angle_alpha   90.00
_cell.angle_beta   90.00
_cell.angle_gamma   90.00
#
_symmetry.space_group_name_H-M   'P 1'
#
loop_
_entity.id
_entity.type
_entity.pdbx_description
1 polymer ?
#
loop_
_entity_poly.entity_id
_entity_poly.type
_entity_poly.pdbx_seq_one_letter_code
_entity_poly.pdbx_strand_id
1 'polypeptide(L)'
;VAAAHRPQLDSLRRVVLGYDGTYLPTVLPGRSLPSEKDAVFKVGHVLFENISDNEAKTLMRTCGIAENTQVSLQQIEEAMRLLRDKYLYMDVTYSVTQDQNHYDLTLRAFHKSKSKVGLGARFDTEDMASVIMGADLVLNTRVPSRLGVVGKLGEQYYVRANFSLEPHLYRTLGFSYEFRNSDMNINHRGRRVYNLSYHRHTVGVSFTHLRLRNFSGEIGIKGTGYDYGDVLSGVYEVDHLKNKFFYSAYTNLRYNSQDKGYYPMRGSKLYVECSYVSDKIADWSRPHAFGVMSASWETISRLSRRFALQPGVRGRVLWGRDIPLPFANAYGGSMAGKYVDQQLPFVGVSRLEPSKAALMVADVKLRYNLLKNHYVTGIFNVAAENDKLSNLPRGRYFYGFGFKYGFDTRFGPIEAMFSYSNNSEKLLFYLGVGFDF
;
A
#
# COMPACT_ATOMS: atom_id res chain seq x y z
N VAL A 1 18.82 -8.53 -38.61
CA VAL A 1 19.41 -7.61 -37.62
C VAL A 1 19.31 -8.21 -36.21
N ALA A 2 18.19 -8.84 -35.84
CA ALA A 2 18.00 -9.41 -34.48
C ALA A 2 18.90 -10.63 -34.18
N ALA A 3 19.31 -11.41 -35.16
CA ALA A 3 20.15 -12.61 -34.96
C ALA A 3 21.64 -12.27 -34.73
N ALA A 4 22.12 -11.13 -35.22
CA ALA A 4 23.52 -10.71 -35.13
C ALA A 4 23.91 -10.17 -33.72
N HIS A 5 22.94 -9.76 -32.91
CA HIS A 5 23.19 -9.22 -31.56
C HIS A 5 22.99 -10.20 -30.40
N ARG A 6 22.58 -11.45 -30.67
CA ARG A 6 22.41 -12.48 -29.63
C ARG A 6 23.66 -12.75 -28.81
N PRO A 7 24.88 -12.89 -29.38
CA PRO A 7 26.07 -13.15 -28.60
C PRO A 7 26.46 -12.02 -27.65
N GLN A 8 26.17 -10.75 -28.01
CA GLN A 8 26.44 -9.59 -27.17
C GLN A 8 25.41 -9.44 -26.03
N LEU A 9 24.15 -9.77 -26.27
CA LEU A 9 23.11 -9.80 -25.25
C LEU A 9 23.34 -10.90 -24.21
N ASP A 10 23.86 -12.07 -24.63
CA ASP A 10 24.19 -13.16 -23.71
C ASP A 10 25.46 -12.86 -22.91
N SER A 11 26.45 -12.17 -23.46
CA SER A 11 27.62 -11.70 -22.72
C SER A 11 27.27 -10.60 -21.72
N LEU A 12 26.37 -9.67 -22.06
CA LEU A 12 25.85 -8.64 -21.16
C LEU A 12 25.01 -9.26 -20.03
N ARG A 13 24.23 -10.29 -20.31
CA ARG A 13 23.51 -11.06 -19.30
C ARG A 13 24.45 -11.73 -18.31
N ARG A 14 25.57 -12.30 -18.75
CA ARG A 14 26.59 -12.90 -17.88
C ARG A 14 27.24 -11.87 -16.96
N VAL A 15 27.56 -10.67 -17.48
CA VAL A 15 28.22 -9.61 -16.72
C VAL A 15 27.29 -8.93 -15.73
N VAL A 16 26.01 -8.68 -16.12
CA VAL A 16 25.04 -7.94 -15.29
C VAL A 16 24.35 -8.83 -14.26
N LEU A 17 24.19 -10.12 -14.52
CA LEU A 17 23.44 -11.03 -13.67
C LEU A 17 24.32 -12.08 -12.95
N GLY A 18 25.64 -12.12 -13.21
CA GLY A 18 26.50 -13.17 -12.66
C GLY A 18 26.09 -14.59 -13.09
N TYR A 19 25.39 -14.72 -14.22
CA TYR A 19 24.76 -15.94 -14.67
C TYR A 19 25.70 -16.66 -15.64
N ASP A 20 26.32 -17.72 -15.19
CA ASP A 20 27.06 -18.64 -16.05
C ASP A 20 26.05 -19.53 -16.80
N GLY A 21 25.84 -19.24 -18.08
CA GLY A 21 24.77 -19.76 -18.93
C GLY A 21 24.89 -21.26 -19.32
N THR A 22 25.41 -22.10 -18.45
CA THR A 22 25.61 -23.54 -18.72
C THR A 22 24.43 -24.45 -18.40
N TYR A 23 23.30 -23.91 -17.96
CA TYR A 23 22.09 -24.68 -17.65
C TYR A 23 20.88 -24.28 -18.49
N LEU A 24 20.97 -24.43 -19.81
CA LEU A 24 19.81 -24.73 -20.61
C LEU A 24 19.63 -26.24 -20.61
N PRO A 25 18.45 -26.79 -20.30
CA PRO A 25 18.24 -28.24 -20.44
C PRO A 25 18.49 -28.61 -21.89
N THR A 26 19.44 -29.51 -22.11
CA THR A 26 19.72 -30.06 -23.46
C THR A 26 18.53 -30.91 -23.82
N VAL A 27 17.63 -30.37 -24.64
CA VAL A 27 16.53 -31.12 -25.25
C VAL A 27 17.16 -32.07 -26.25
N LEU A 28 17.25 -33.35 -25.90
CA LEU A 28 17.64 -34.39 -26.85
C LEU A 28 16.60 -34.50 -27.97
N PRO A 29 17.01 -34.46 -29.23
CA PRO A 29 16.08 -34.56 -30.32
C PRO A 29 15.52 -35.99 -30.44
N GLY A 30 14.22 -36.19 -30.35
CA GLY A 30 13.60 -37.43 -30.78
C GLY A 30 12.57 -38.11 -29.89
N ARG A 31 12.06 -37.46 -28.81
CA ARG A 31 10.86 -37.96 -28.11
C ARG A 31 9.81 -36.84 -28.06
N SER A 32 8.63 -37.12 -28.56
CA SER A 32 7.43 -36.33 -28.26
C SER A 32 7.26 -36.31 -26.75
N LEU A 33 7.52 -35.16 -26.13
CA LEU A 33 7.29 -34.94 -24.68
C LEU A 33 5.80 -35.17 -24.42
N PRO A 34 5.42 -35.91 -23.35
CA PRO A 34 4.07 -35.84 -22.81
C PRO A 34 3.74 -34.39 -22.55
N SER A 35 2.48 -34.00 -22.63
CA SER A 35 2.09 -32.60 -22.43
C SER A 35 2.82 -32.06 -21.21
N GLU A 36 3.51 -30.92 -21.34
CA GLU A 36 4.46 -30.38 -20.32
C GLU A 36 3.87 -30.33 -18.90
N LYS A 37 2.57 -30.43 -18.76
CA LYS A 37 1.87 -30.36 -17.47
C LYS A 37 1.88 -31.65 -16.65
N ASP A 38 2.12 -32.78 -17.24
CA ASP A 38 2.00 -34.10 -16.57
C ASP A 38 3.37 -34.81 -16.34
N ALA A 39 4.47 -34.08 -16.52
CA ALA A 39 5.79 -34.66 -16.29
C ALA A 39 5.98 -34.94 -14.78
N VAL A 40 6.21 -36.21 -14.44
CA VAL A 40 6.45 -36.70 -13.08
C VAL A 40 7.87 -37.20 -12.99
N PHE A 41 8.61 -36.78 -11.96
CA PHE A 41 9.99 -37.15 -11.69
C PHE A 41 10.09 -37.96 -10.41
N LYS A 42 10.93 -39.01 -10.38
CA LYS A 42 11.29 -39.68 -9.13
C LYS A 42 12.40 -38.86 -8.48
N VAL A 43 12.06 -38.06 -7.48
CA VAL A 43 12.99 -37.21 -6.74
C VAL A 43 13.69 -38.03 -5.68
N GLY A 44 15.03 -38.00 -5.64
CA GLY A 44 15.86 -38.59 -4.60
C GLY A 44 16.00 -37.65 -3.41
N HIS A 45 16.68 -36.54 -3.62
CA HIS A 45 16.90 -35.53 -2.59
C HIS A 45 16.27 -34.19 -2.99
N VAL A 46 15.79 -33.44 -1.99
CA VAL A 46 15.27 -32.07 -2.16
C VAL A 46 16.16 -31.10 -1.40
N LEU A 47 16.88 -30.28 -2.12
CA LEU A 47 17.79 -29.27 -1.58
C LEU A 47 17.14 -27.88 -1.62
N PHE A 48 17.24 -27.15 -0.53
CA PHE A 48 16.75 -25.78 -0.42
C PHE A 48 17.92 -24.82 -0.19
N GLU A 49 18.16 -23.93 -1.16
CA GLU A 49 19.21 -22.92 -1.06
C GLU A 49 18.62 -21.55 -0.76
N ASN A 50 19.14 -20.90 0.30
CA ASN A 50 18.68 -19.61 0.78
C ASN A 50 17.18 -19.57 1.19
N ILE A 51 16.65 -20.70 1.60
CA ILE A 51 15.30 -20.89 2.12
C ILE A 51 15.44 -21.42 3.55
N SER A 52 14.70 -20.89 4.50
CA SER A 52 14.78 -21.35 5.90
C SER A 52 14.18 -22.75 6.05
N ASP A 53 14.67 -23.53 7.01
CA ASP A 53 14.20 -24.90 7.28
C ASP A 53 12.70 -24.97 7.54
N ASN A 54 12.15 -23.99 8.23
CA ASN A 54 10.71 -23.92 8.50
C ASN A 54 9.89 -23.69 7.22
N GLU A 55 10.42 -22.88 6.31
CA GLU A 55 9.80 -22.65 5.00
C GLU A 55 9.91 -23.89 4.12
N ALA A 56 11.06 -24.51 4.09
CA ALA A 56 11.29 -25.76 3.37
C ALA A 56 10.29 -26.84 3.82
N LYS A 57 10.17 -27.08 5.13
CA LYS A 57 9.20 -28.03 5.69
C LYS A 57 7.74 -27.65 5.34
N THR A 58 7.41 -26.38 5.35
CA THR A 58 6.07 -25.91 4.99
C THR A 58 5.78 -26.14 3.52
N LEU A 59 6.74 -25.83 2.63
CA LEU A 59 6.63 -26.06 1.19
C LEU A 59 6.48 -27.55 0.87
N MET A 60 7.32 -28.38 1.45
CA MET A 60 7.26 -29.84 1.30
C MET A 60 5.86 -30.37 1.64
N ARG A 61 5.32 -29.94 2.78
CA ARG A 61 3.99 -30.36 3.23
C ARG A 61 2.86 -29.81 2.36
N THR A 62 2.92 -28.52 1.98
CA THR A 62 1.84 -27.84 1.25
C THR A 62 1.78 -28.28 -0.22
N CYS A 63 2.94 -28.47 -0.86
CA CYS A 63 3.04 -28.88 -2.27
C CYS A 63 3.14 -30.38 -2.46
N GLY A 64 3.18 -31.17 -1.38
CA GLY A 64 3.34 -32.62 -1.47
C GLY A 64 4.70 -33.07 -2.05
N ILE A 65 5.74 -32.24 -1.88
CA ILE A 65 7.10 -32.56 -2.32
C ILE A 65 7.80 -33.29 -1.18
N ALA A 66 8.26 -34.52 -1.43
CA ALA A 66 9.00 -35.29 -0.44
C ALA A 66 10.15 -36.04 -1.11
N GLU A 67 11.19 -36.34 -0.33
CA GLU A 67 12.32 -37.17 -0.80
C GLU A 67 11.84 -38.60 -1.10
N ASN A 68 12.47 -39.22 -2.08
CA ASN A 68 12.16 -40.55 -2.56
C ASN A 68 10.72 -40.77 -3.07
N THR A 69 10.06 -39.72 -3.49
CA THR A 69 8.68 -39.74 -4.04
C THR A 69 8.64 -39.28 -5.50
N GLN A 70 7.50 -39.52 -6.12
CA GLN A 70 7.20 -38.95 -7.44
C GLN A 70 6.68 -37.55 -7.25
N VAL A 71 7.31 -36.57 -7.88
CA VAL A 71 6.95 -35.14 -7.85
C VAL A 71 6.60 -34.67 -9.27
N SER A 72 5.49 -34.01 -9.42
CA SER A 72 5.06 -33.44 -10.69
C SER A 72 5.65 -32.04 -10.90
N LEU A 73 5.79 -31.62 -12.13
CA LEU A 73 6.18 -30.24 -12.47
C LEU A 73 5.24 -29.21 -11.88
N GLN A 74 3.94 -29.53 -11.81
CA GLN A 74 2.95 -28.64 -11.20
C GLN A 74 3.21 -28.39 -9.70
N GLN A 75 3.64 -29.41 -8.97
CA GLN A 75 4.01 -29.27 -7.54
C GLN A 75 5.24 -28.37 -7.37
N ILE A 76 6.23 -28.49 -8.26
CA ILE A 76 7.42 -27.65 -8.28
C ILE A 76 7.03 -26.19 -8.61
N GLU A 77 6.22 -25.98 -9.65
CA GLU A 77 5.75 -24.66 -10.04
C GLU A 77 4.92 -24.00 -8.93
N GLU A 78 4.08 -24.77 -8.25
CA GLU A 78 3.31 -24.28 -7.10
C GLU A 78 4.22 -23.86 -5.95
N ALA A 79 5.24 -24.66 -5.61
CA ALA A 79 6.23 -24.31 -4.61
C ALA A 79 7.00 -23.04 -4.98
N MET A 80 7.40 -22.90 -6.25
CA MET A 80 8.02 -21.69 -6.76
C MET A 80 7.07 -20.47 -6.70
N ARG A 81 5.80 -20.67 -7.06
CA ARG A 81 4.79 -19.63 -6.98
C ARG A 81 4.62 -19.12 -5.55
N LEU A 82 4.51 -20.04 -4.60
CA LEU A 82 4.38 -19.72 -3.19
C LEU A 82 5.58 -18.93 -2.64
N LEU A 83 6.79 -19.31 -3.04
CA LEU A 83 8.00 -18.58 -2.68
C LEU A 83 8.07 -17.19 -3.36
N ARG A 84 7.74 -17.08 -4.65
CA ARG A 84 7.74 -15.82 -5.39
C ARG A 84 6.71 -14.83 -4.86
N ASP A 85 5.58 -15.33 -4.38
CA ASP A 85 4.54 -14.50 -3.78
C ASP A 85 4.99 -13.93 -2.42
N LYS A 86 6.05 -14.48 -1.85
CA LYS A 86 6.63 -13.95 -0.63
C LYS A 86 7.42 -12.68 -0.89
N TYR A 87 7.16 -11.67 -0.09
CA TYR A 87 7.82 -10.36 -0.22
C TYR A 87 9.35 -10.40 -0.08
N LEU A 88 9.88 -11.42 0.60
CA LEU A 88 11.32 -11.55 0.91
C LEU A 88 12.18 -11.97 -0.30
N TYR A 89 11.58 -12.61 -1.30
CA TYR A 89 12.34 -13.14 -2.42
C TYR A 89 12.17 -12.25 -3.66
N MET A 90 13.28 -11.99 -4.35
CA MET A 90 13.30 -11.27 -5.62
C MET A 90 12.94 -12.21 -6.77
N ASP A 91 13.54 -13.40 -6.73
CA ASP A 91 13.31 -14.47 -7.69
C ASP A 91 13.51 -15.84 -7.03
N VAL A 92 12.95 -16.86 -7.64
CA VAL A 92 13.09 -18.26 -7.24
C VAL A 92 13.31 -19.09 -8.49
N THR A 93 14.33 -19.90 -8.47
CA THR A 93 14.64 -20.84 -9.55
C THR A 93 14.66 -22.26 -9.01
N TYR A 94 14.48 -23.23 -9.89
CA TYR A 94 14.73 -24.63 -9.57
C TYR A 94 15.70 -25.23 -10.58
N SER A 95 16.41 -26.27 -10.15
CA SER A 95 17.20 -27.11 -11.02
C SER A 95 16.93 -28.56 -10.67
N VAL A 96 16.92 -29.40 -11.70
CA VAL A 96 16.79 -30.85 -11.56
C VAL A 96 18.04 -31.45 -12.12
N THR A 97 18.79 -32.18 -11.29
CA THR A 97 20.03 -32.86 -11.67
C THR A 97 19.79 -34.35 -11.64
N GLN A 98 20.17 -35.07 -12.70
CA GLN A 98 20.03 -36.51 -12.74
C GLN A 98 21.21 -37.15 -12.00
N ASP A 99 20.88 -37.99 -11.02
CA ASP A 99 21.87 -38.84 -10.32
C ASP A 99 21.46 -40.32 -10.47
N GLN A 100 22.25 -41.07 -11.20
CA GLN A 100 22.08 -42.48 -11.55
C GLN A 100 20.63 -42.88 -11.89
N ASN A 101 19.78 -43.14 -10.90
CA ASN A 101 18.42 -43.67 -11.06
C ASN A 101 17.32 -42.75 -10.50
N HIS A 102 17.66 -41.56 -10.00
CA HIS A 102 16.74 -40.57 -9.46
C HIS A 102 17.17 -39.16 -9.87
N TYR A 103 16.34 -38.20 -9.57
CA TYR A 103 16.59 -36.77 -9.83
C TYR A 103 16.68 -36.01 -8.51
N ASP A 104 17.71 -35.20 -8.36
CA ASP A 104 17.83 -34.28 -7.25
C ASP A 104 17.19 -32.94 -7.61
N LEU A 105 16.25 -32.49 -6.79
CA LEU A 105 15.54 -31.20 -6.96
C LEU A 105 16.19 -30.16 -6.06
N THR A 106 16.75 -29.12 -6.64
CA THR A 106 17.25 -27.97 -5.90
C THR A 106 16.32 -26.76 -6.11
N LEU A 107 15.75 -26.22 -5.04
CA LEU A 107 14.99 -24.98 -5.02
C LEU A 107 15.87 -23.87 -4.44
N ARG A 108 16.17 -22.85 -5.25
CA ARG A 108 17.03 -21.72 -4.88
C ARG A 108 16.24 -20.45 -4.86
N ALA A 109 16.23 -19.76 -3.71
CA ALA A 109 15.63 -18.46 -3.57
C ALA A 109 16.69 -17.35 -3.55
N PHE A 110 16.42 -16.27 -4.29
CA PHE A 110 17.23 -15.07 -4.31
C PHE A 110 16.57 -14.01 -3.43
N HIS A 111 17.18 -13.69 -2.31
CA HIS A 111 16.65 -12.68 -1.40
C HIS A 111 16.65 -11.30 -2.07
N LYS A 112 15.56 -10.57 -1.89
CA LYS A 112 15.53 -9.13 -2.12
C LYS A 112 16.54 -8.47 -1.19
N SER A 113 17.19 -7.39 -1.62
CA SER A 113 18.18 -6.66 -0.82
C SER A 113 17.85 -6.68 0.68
N LYS A 114 18.78 -7.15 1.50
CA LYS A 114 18.55 -7.48 2.91
C LYS A 114 18.10 -6.27 3.75
N SER A 115 18.54 -5.08 3.38
CA SER A 115 18.19 -3.84 4.08
C SER A 115 18.11 -2.70 3.08
N LYS A 116 17.26 -1.73 3.34
CA LYS A 116 17.07 -0.56 2.51
C LYS A 116 17.08 0.69 3.38
N VAL A 117 17.74 1.72 2.91
CA VAL A 117 17.64 3.06 3.45
C VAL A 117 17.13 3.96 2.34
N GLY A 118 16.17 4.79 2.64
CA GLY A 118 15.56 5.74 1.70
C GLY A 118 15.58 7.14 2.27
N LEU A 119 15.80 8.10 1.40
CA LEU A 119 15.65 9.53 1.67
C LEU A 119 14.74 10.09 0.59
N GLY A 120 13.74 10.88 0.98
CA GLY A 120 12.86 11.59 0.09
C GLY A 120 12.67 13.03 0.54
N ALA A 121 12.49 13.94 -0.41
CA ALA A 121 12.13 15.32 -0.13
C ALA A 121 10.92 15.70 -0.98
N ARG A 122 10.11 16.61 -0.47
CA ARG A 122 8.96 17.18 -1.13
C ARG A 122 8.84 18.66 -0.82
N PHE A 123 8.52 19.42 -1.82
CA PHE A 123 8.14 20.83 -1.72
C PHE A 123 6.78 21.00 -2.39
N ASP A 124 5.82 21.56 -1.70
CA ASP A 124 4.53 21.87 -2.30
C ASP A 124 3.90 23.15 -1.73
N THR A 125 2.90 23.66 -2.43
CA THR A 125 2.20 24.91 -2.04
C THR A 125 1.27 24.76 -0.85
N GLU A 126 1.06 23.53 -0.36
CA GLU A 126 0.19 23.26 0.79
C GLU A 126 0.97 23.07 2.10
N ASP A 127 2.09 22.28 2.08
CA ASP A 127 2.90 21.92 3.26
C ASP A 127 4.30 22.55 3.24
N MET A 128 4.58 23.44 2.27
CA MET A 128 5.88 24.07 2.02
C MET A 128 7.00 23.04 1.76
N ALA A 129 7.64 22.51 2.79
CA ALA A 129 8.75 21.57 2.67
C ALA A 129 8.59 20.39 3.64
N SER A 130 8.89 19.19 3.14
CA SER A 130 8.98 18.01 3.99
C SER A 130 10.09 17.07 3.53
N VAL A 131 10.70 16.38 4.49
CA VAL A 131 11.74 15.38 4.26
C VAL A 131 11.31 14.10 4.96
N ILE A 132 11.47 12.97 4.27
CA ILE A 132 11.25 11.65 4.84
C ILE A 132 12.56 10.87 4.81
N MET A 133 12.83 10.18 5.89
CA MET A 133 13.92 9.22 6.01
C MET A 133 13.35 7.88 6.46
N GLY A 134 13.78 6.81 5.83
CA GLY A 134 13.33 5.48 6.15
C GLY A 134 14.45 4.46 6.12
N ALA A 135 14.44 3.53 7.05
CA ALA A 135 15.28 2.35 7.06
C ALA A 135 14.41 1.10 7.22
N ASP A 136 14.69 0.11 6.42
CA ASP A 136 13.99 -1.18 6.42
C ASP A 136 15.06 -2.27 6.51
N LEU A 137 15.20 -2.85 7.70
CA LEU A 137 16.25 -3.78 8.07
C LEU A 137 15.67 -5.20 8.16
N VAL A 138 16.26 -6.12 7.44
CA VAL A 138 15.96 -7.56 7.56
C VAL A 138 16.95 -8.17 8.54
N LEU A 139 16.44 -8.75 9.61
CA LEU A 139 17.22 -9.36 10.67
C LEU A 139 17.22 -10.89 10.46
N ASN A 140 18.40 -11.46 10.29
CA ASN A 140 18.59 -12.91 10.16
C ASN A 140 18.65 -13.55 11.56
N THR A 141 17.51 -13.58 12.23
CA THR A 141 17.32 -14.23 13.53
C THR A 141 16.73 -15.64 13.33
N ARG A 142 16.66 -16.44 14.40
CA ARG A 142 16.04 -17.78 14.36
C ARG A 142 14.65 -17.79 13.75
N VAL A 143 13.88 -16.73 13.98
CA VAL A 143 12.64 -16.42 13.28
C VAL A 143 12.91 -15.22 12.40
N PRO A 144 12.72 -15.31 11.07
CA PRO A 144 12.91 -14.17 10.18
C PRO A 144 12.15 -12.97 10.68
N SER A 145 12.84 -11.85 10.83
CA SER A 145 12.22 -10.62 11.37
C SER A 145 12.65 -9.38 10.59
N ARG A 146 11.86 -8.35 10.70
CA ARG A 146 12.05 -7.11 9.97
C ARG A 146 11.78 -5.92 10.87
N LEU A 147 12.64 -4.94 10.81
CA LEU A 147 12.49 -3.66 11.50
C LEU A 147 12.44 -2.54 10.46
N GLY A 148 11.31 -1.86 10.39
CA GLY A 148 11.13 -0.65 9.59
C GLY A 148 11.04 0.56 10.51
N VAL A 149 11.82 1.60 10.21
CA VAL A 149 11.70 2.89 10.88
C VAL A 149 11.56 3.96 9.82
N VAL A 150 10.58 4.83 9.97
CA VAL A 150 10.32 5.94 9.05
C VAL A 150 10.08 7.19 9.87
N GLY A 151 10.78 8.26 9.53
CA GLY A 151 10.56 9.60 10.08
C GLY A 151 10.25 10.60 8.97
N LYS A 152 9.23 11.42 9.16
CA LYS A 152 8.92 12.59 8.33
C LYS A 152 9.12 13.85 9.15
N LEU A 153 9.79 14.83 8.57
CA LEU A 153 9.95 16.18 9.10
C LEU A 153 9.27 17.15 8.14
N GLY A 154 8.56 18.12 8.66
CA GLY A 154 7.80 19.13 7.92
C GLY A 154 6.82 19.86 8.85
N GLU A 155 5.83 20.57 8.30
CA GLU A 155 4.75 21.20 9.06
C GLU A 155 4.03 20.18 9.94
N GLN A 156 3.83 18.98 9.42
CA GLN A 156 3.42 17.82 10.19
C GLN A 156 4.55 16.80 10.21
N TYR A 157 4.97 16.37 11.40
CA TYR A 157 6.05 15.40 11.53
C TYR A 157 5.59 14.13 12.24
N TYR A 158 6.19 13.02 11.87
CA TYR A 158 5.93 11.74 12.52
C TYR A 158 7.17 10.85 12.55
N VAL A 159 7.19 9.95 13.50
CA VAL A 159 8.11 8.81 13.55
C VAL A 159 7.27 7.54 13.68
N ARG A 160 7.51 6.58 12.81
CA ARG A 160 6.87 5.28 12.82
C ARG A 160 7.91 4.17 12.87
N ALA A 161 7.76 3.26 13.82
CA ALA A 161 8.56 2.05 13.92
C ALA A 161 7.64 0.83 13.77
N ASN A 162 8.03 -0.11 12.93
CA ASN A 162 7.31 -1.37 12.72
C ASN A 162 8.29 -2.52 12.88
N PHE A 163 7.98 -3.45 13.75
CA PHE A 163 8.71 -4.69 13.90
C PHE A 163 7.82 -5.86 13.51
N SER A 164 8.29 -6.75 12.66
CA SER A 164 7.52 -7.91 12.24
C SER A 164 8.31 -9.19 12.38
N LEU A 165 7.63 -10.22 12.89
CA LEU A 165 8.08 -11.61 12.94
C LEU A 165 7.36 -12.39 11.85
N GLU A 166 8.11 -13.11 11.04
CA GLU A 166 7.61 -13.88 9.89
C GLU A 166 7.83 -15.40 10.09
N PRO A 167 7.13 -16.04 11.06
CA PRO A 167 7.38 -17.45 11.42
C PRO A 167 6.99 -18.45 10.32
N HIS A 168 6.12 -18.04 9.37
CA HIS A 168 5.63 -18.86 8.27
C HIS A 168 5.49 -18.04 6.98
N LEU A 169 5.41 -18.75 5.85
CA LEU A 169 5.27 -18.18 4.50
C LEU A 169 4.16 -17.12 4.38
N TYR A 170 3.05 -17.30 5.09
CA TYR A 170 1.85 -16.46 4.96
C TYR A 170 1.51 -15.66 6.22
N ARG A 171 2.17 -15.94 7.33
CA ARG A 171 1.80 -15.39 8.64
C ARG A 171 2.86 -14.43 9.12
N THR A 172 2.44 -13.25 9.52
CA THR A 172 3.31 -12.22 10.10
C THR A 172 2.67 -11.71 11.38
N LEU A 173 3.43 -11.67 12.46
CA LEU A 173 3.08 -10.95 13.68
C LEU A 173 3.78 -9.61 13.66
N GLY A 174 3.02 -8.53 13.70
CA GLY A 174 3.52 -7.16 13.62
C GLY A 174 3.33 -6.40 14.93
N PHE A 175 4.31 -5.59 15.27
CA PHE A 175 4.26 -4.60 16.34
C PHE A 175 4.54 -3.25 15.70
N SER A 176 3.75 -2.25 16.03
CA SER A 176 3.90 -0.90 15.49
C SER A 176 3.83 0.16 16.58
N TYR A 177 4.62 1.18 16.41
CA TYR A 177 4.52 2.41 17.17
C TYR A 177 4.57 3.60 16.22
N GLU A 178 3.68 4.56 16.40
CA GLU A 178 3.70 5.82 15.66
C GLU A 178 3.53 6.98 16.65
N PHE A 179 4.42 7.93 16.56
CA PHE A 179 4.23 9.27 17.09
C PHE A 179 3.96 10.22 15.93
N ARG A 180 2.93 11.05 16.02
CA ARG A 180 2.63 12.08 15.03
C ARG A 180 2.27 13.38 15.71
N ASN A 181 2.90 14.45 15.28
CA ASN A 181 2.46 15.82 15.53
C ASN A 181 1.63 16.30 14.34
N SER A 182 0.46 16.80 14.62
CA SER A 182 -0.46 17.35 13.63
C SER A 182 -0.83 18.77 14.01
N ASP A 183 -0.57 19.69 13.11
CA ASP A 183 -1.05 21.08 13.19
C ASP A 183 -1.75 21.39 11.87
N MET A 184 -3.04 21.62 11.92
CA MET A 184 -3.85 21.73 10.71
C MET A 184 -4.93 22.79 10.79
N ASN A 185 -5.12 23.47 9.67
CA ASN A 185 -6.24 24.37 9.50
C ASN A 185 -7.46 23.61 8.98
N ILE A 186 -8.54 23.70 9.73
CA ILE A 186 -9.84 23.16 9.35
C ILE A 186 -10.63 24.25 8.64
N ASN A 187 -11.05 23.95 7.43
CA ASN A 187 -11.82 24.84 6.59
C ASN A 187 -13.30 24.43 6.55
N HIS A 188 -14.16 25.37 6.27
CA HIS A 188 -15.56 25.13 5.91
C HIS A 188 -15.91 26.01 4.70
N ARG A 189 -16.31 25.38 3.61
CA ARG A 189 -16.58 26.04 2.32
C ARG A 189 -15.43 26.95 1.87
N GLY A 190 -14.21 26.43 1.95
CA GLY A 190 -12.99 27.13 1.54
C GLY A 190 -12.56 28.30 2.44
N ARG A 191 -13.18 28.51 3.62
CA ARG A 191 -12.77 29.50 4.62
C ARG A 191 -12.22 28.79 5.85
N ARG A 192 -11.10 29.26 6.39
CA ARG A 192 -10.55 28.75 7.64
C ARG A 192 -11.50 29.06 8.80
N VAL A 193 -11.83 28.03 9.59
CA VAL A 193 -12.72 28.14 10.74
C VAL A 193 -11.92 28.06 12.03
N TYR A 194 -11.08 27.06 12.18
CA TYR A 194 -10.19 26.90 13.35
C TYR A 194 -8.91 26.17 12.97
N ASN A 195 -7.92 26.25 13.84
CA ASN A 195 -6.72 25.44 13.78
C ASN A 195 -6.78 24.38 14.88
N LEU A 196 -6.39 23.16 14.54
CA LEU A 196 -6.35 22.03 15.45
C LEU A 196 -4.92 21.50 15.53
N SER A 197 -4.34 21.54 16.72
CA SER A 197 -3.03 20.98 17.02
C SER A 197 -3.15 19.86 18.04
N TYR A 198 -2.50 18.72 17.77
CA TYR A 198 -2.44 17.61 18.72
C TYR A 198 -1.22 16.71 18.48
N HIS A 199 -0.78 16.04 19.52
CA HIS A 199 0.14 14.94 19.46
C HIS A 199 -0.64 13.62 19.52
N ARG A 200 -0.26 12.65 18.69
CA ARG A 200 -0.88 11.34 18.65
C ARG A 200 0.17 10.25 18.85
N HIS A 201 -0.09 9.37 19.81
CA HIS A 201 0.69 8.16 20.04
C HIS A 201 -0.16 6.95 19.68
N THR A 202 0.31 6.09 18.80
CA THR A 202 -0.39 4.86 18.43
C THR A 202 0.53 3.67 18.64
N VAL A 203 0.07 2.69 19.41
CA VAL A 203 0.72 1.38 19.58
C VAL A 203 -0.18 0.32 18.99
N GLY A 204 0.35 -0.60 18.21
CA GLY A 204 -0.45 -1.63 17.58
C GLY A 204 0.21 -3.00 17.59
N VAL A 205 -0.63 -4.03 17.64
CA VAL A 205 -0.25 -5.42 17.40
C VAL A 205 -1.15 -5.94 16.29
N SER A 206 -0.55 -6.56 15.29
CA SER A 206 -1.26 -7.07 14.14
C SER A 206 -0.84 -8.49 13.80
N PHE A 207 -1.78 -9.22 13.22
CA PHE A 207 -1.57 -10.54 12.69
C PHE A 207 -2.03 -10.58 11.24
N THR A 208 -1.09 -10.80 10.33
CA THR A 208 -1.36 -10.98 8.91
C THR A 208 -1.45 -12.48 8.64
N HIS A 209 -2.64 -12.96 8.30
CA HIS A 209 -2.88 -14.38 8.01
C HIS A 209 -2.65 -14.72 6.54
N LEU A 210 -2.92 -13.77 5.66
CA LEU A 210 -2.79 -13.94 4.22
C LEU A 210 -1.93 -12.82 3.63
N ARG A 211 -0.78 -13.20 3.08
CA ARG A 211 0.14 -12.27 2.43
C ARG A 211 0.61 -12.88 1.10
N LEU A 212 -0.07 -12.51 0.05
CA LEU A 212 0.30 -12.81 -1.32
C LEU A 212 0.99 -11.60 -1.96
N ARG A 213 1.56 -11.76 -3.14
CA ARG A 213 2.29 -10.69 -3.84
C ARG A 213 1.50 -9.39 -3.96
N ASN A 214 0.23 -9.48 -4.33
CA ASN A 214 -0.65 -8.34 -4.59
C ASN A 214 -1.76 -8.18 -3.54
N PHE A 215 -1.93 -9.11 -2.63
CA PHE A 215 -3.03 -9.17 -1.68
C PHE A 215 -2.51 -9.43 -0.27
N SER A 216 -3.04 -8.69 0.70
CA SER A 216 -2.79 -8.96 2.12
C SER A 216 -4.05 -8.73 2.95
N GLY A 217 -4.24 -9.60 3.95
CA GLY A 217 -5.29 -9.47 4.95
C GLY A 217 -4.68 -9.46 6.35
N GLU A 218 -5.07 -8.50 7.15
CA GLU A 218 -4.54 -8.25 8.48
C GLU A 218 -5.67 -8.03 9.48
N ILE A 219 -5.52 -8.57 10.67
CA ILE A 219 -6.34 -8.27 11.84
C ILE A 219 -5.44 -7.74 12.95
N GLY A 220 -5.94 -6.85 13.78
CA GLY A 220 -5.11 -6.30 14.85
C GLY A 220 -5.89 -5.52 15.88
N ILE A 221 -5.14 -5.13 16.89
CA ILE A 221 -5.59 -4.21 17.93
C ILE A 221 -4.63 -3.04 17.98
N LYS A 222 -5.13 -1.85 18.25
CA LYS A 222 -4.33 -0.65 18.45
C LYS A 222 -4.87 0.20 19.58
N GLY A 223 -3.95 0.81 20.32
CA GLY A 223 -4.24 1.85 21.30
C GLY A 223 -3.76 3.19 20.76
N THR A 224 -4.58 4.20 20.82
CA THR A 224 -4.28 5.54 20.31
C THR A 224 -4.57 6.59 21.37
N GLY A 225 -3.53 7.30 21.81
CA GLY A 225 -3.64 8.46 22.71
C GLY A 225 -3.58 9.75 21.90
N TYR A 226 -4.45 10.67 22.24
CA TYR A 226 -4.48 12.05 21.73
C TYR A 226 -4.19 13.02 22.84
N ASP A 227 -3.20 13.88 22.64
CA ASP A 227 -2.83 14.98 23.50
C ASP A 227 -3.02 16.28 22.72
N TYR A 228 -4.04 17.05 23.11
CA TYR A 228 -4.44 18.26 22.40
C TYR A 228 -3.69 19.46 22.93
N GLY A 229 -3.10 20.22 22.00
CA GLY A 229 -2.60 21.56 22.26
C GLY A 229 -3.71 22.61 22.27
N ASP A 230 -3.31 23.87 22.24
CA ASP A 230 -4.24 24.98 22.18
C ASP A 230 -5.03 24.97 20.85
N VAL A 231 -6.35 25.04 20.96
CA VAL A 231 -7.24 25.20 19.81
C VAL A 231 -7.46 26.70 19.59
N LEU A 232 -6.89 27.22 18.51
CA LEU A 232 -7.13 28.59 18.09
C LEU A 232 -8.45 28.67 17.31
N SER A 233 -9.54 29.02 17.99
CA SER A 233 -10.84 29.23 17.35
C SER A 233 -11.12 30.72 17.15
N GLY A 234 -11.51 31.10 15.91
CA GLY A 234 -11.92 32.47 15.61
C GLY A 234 -13.42 32.74 15.79
N VAL A 235 -14.28 31.73 15.72
CA VAL A 235 -15.74 31.88 15.62
C VAL A 235 -16.55 30.78 16.30
N TYR A 236 -15.96 29.63 16.61
CA TYR A 236 -16.65 28.50 17.24
C TYR A 236 -16.00 28.16 18.57
N GLU A 237 -16.78 28.09 19.64
CA GLU A 237 -16.38 27.39 20.85
C GLU A 237 -16.26 25.90 20.50
N VAL A 238 -15.03 25.45 20.29
CA VAL A 238 -14.73 24.03 20.29
C VAL A 238 -14.69 23.61 21.75
N ASP A 239 -15.69 22.85 22.19
CA ASP A 239 -15.70 22.25 23.53
C ASP A 239 -14.30 21.70 23.84
N HIS A 240 -13.81 21.97 25.05
CA HIS A 240 -12.48 21.62 25.49
C HIS A 240 -12.16 20.16 25.12
N LEU A 241 -11.34 19.98 24.08
CA LEU A 241 -10.85 18.68 23.68
C LEU A 241 -9.99 18.15 24.84
N LYS A 242 -10.47 17.10 25.49
CA LYS A 242 -9.74 16.44 26.58
C LYS A 242 -8.81 15.37 26.00
N ASN A 243 -7.63 15.27 26.56
CA ASN A 243 -6.73 14.16 26.28
C ASN A 243 -7.45 12.84 26.50
N LYS A 244 -7.47 11.99 25.51
CA LYS A 244 -8.18 10.69 25.55
C LYS A 244 -7.36 9.59 24.92
N PHE A 245 -7.56 8.40 25.45
CA PHE A 245 -6.99 7.19 24.90
C PHE A 245 -8.13 6.29 24.34
N PHE A 246 -7.91 5.74 23.14
CA PHE A 246 -8.86 4.89 22.46
C PHE A 246 -8.26 3.53 22.16
N TYR A 247 -9.05 2.49 22.32
CA TYR A 247 -8.73 1.12 21.97
C TYR A 247 -9.50 0.73 20.72
N SER A 248 -8.84 0.10 19.77
CA SER A 248 -9.46 -0.29 18.51
C SER A 248 -9.11 -1.72 18.16
N ALA A 249 -10.13 -2.51 17.80
CA ALA A 249 -9.94 -3.76 17.08
C ALA A 249 -10.23 -3.51 15.60
N TYR A 250 -9.39 -3.99 14.70
CA TYR A 250 -9.54 -3.73 13.28
C TYR A 250 -9.20 -4.95 12.41
N THR A 251 -9.75 -4.94 11.21
CA THR A 251 -9.36 -5.80 10.12
C THR A 251 -9.18 -4.99 8.85
N ASN A 252 -8.17 -5.30 8.06
CA ASN A 252 -7.99 -4.66 6.76
C ASN A 252 -7.64 -5.66 5.66
N LEU A 253 -8.05 -5.32 4.44
CA LEU A 253 -7.73 -6.01 3.22
C LEU A 253 -7.09 -5.02 2.26
N ARG A 254 -5.98 -5.41 1.64
CA ARG A 254 -5.26 -4.62 0.65
C ARG A 254 -4.96 -5.46 -0.58
N TYR A 255 -5.27 -4.89 -1.72
CA TYR A 255 -4.90 -5.43 -3.02
C TYR A 255 -4.25 -4.34 -3.85
N ASN A 256 -3.13 -4.63 -4.52
CA ASN A 256 -2.48 -3.69 -5.42
C ASN A 256 -1.78 -4.44 -6.55
N SER A 257 -2.26 -4.23 -7.77
CA SER A 257 -1.70 -4.77 -9.00
C SER A 257 -1.23 -3.70 -9.98
N GLN A 258 -1.10 -2.45 -9.54
CA GLN A 258 -0.63 -1.35 -10.38
C GLN A 258 0.81 -1.59 -10.86
N ASP A 259 1.06 -1.26 -12.12
CA ASP A 259 2.34 -1.47 -12.81
C ASP A 259 3.46 -0.52 -12.37
N LYS A 260 3.09 0.66 -11.81
CA LYS A 260 4.02 1.69 -11.35
C LYS A 260 3.47 2.41 -10.13
N GLY A 261 4.36 3.00 -9.31
CA GLY A 261 3.99 3.85 -8.19
C GLY A 261 3.39 5.19 -8.64
N TYR A 262 4.08 5.86 -9.57
CA TYR A 262 3.62 7.12 -10.18
C TYR A 262 3.13 6.88 -11.60
N TYR A 263 2.05 7.57 -11.98
CA TYR A 263 1.43 7.51 -13.31
C TYR A 263 1.23 6.09 -13.86
N PRO A 264 0.61 5.19 -13.09
CA PRO A 264 0.36 3.82 -13.54
C PRO A 264 -0.55 3.81 -14.76
N MET A 265 -0.34 2.84 -15.65
CA MET A 265 -1.11 2.68 -16.89
C MET A 265 -2.03 1.46 -16.85
N ARG A 266 -1.86 0.57 -15.88
CA ARG A 266 -2.64 -0.66 -15.69
C ARG A 266 -2.72 -1.06 -14.24
N GLY A 267 -3.75 -1.80 -13.90
CA GLY A 267 -3.91 -2.45 -12.61
C GLY A 267 -4.96 -1.82 -11.73
N SER A 268 -5.18 -2.42 -10.59
CA SER A 268 -6.20 -2.00 -9.63
C SER A 268 -5.61 -1.92 -8.23
N LYS A 269 -6.20 -1.07 -7.42
CA LYS A 269 -5.89 -0.94 -6.00
C LYS A 269 -7.19 -0.98 -5.22
N LEU A 270 -7.25 -1.84 -4.20
CA LEU A 270 -8.37 -1.95 -3.29
C LEU A 270 -7.84 -1.87 -1.86
N TYR A 271 -8.51 -1.13 -1.04
CA TYR A 271 -8.31 -1.09 0.40
C TYR A 271 -9.66 -1.10 1.10
N VAL A 272 -9.81 -1.95 2.08
CA VAL A 272 -10.97 -2.01 2.96
C VAL A 272 -10.49 -2.15 4.38
N GLU A 273 -10.97 -1.33 5.28
CA GLU A 273 -10.71 -1.41 6.72
C GLU A 273 -12.03 -1.30 7.47
N CYS A 274 -12.23 -2.21 8.41
CA CYS A 274 -13.29 -2.13 9.39
C CYS A 274 -12.65 -2.07 10.77
N SER A 275 -13.07 -1.12 11.59
CA SER A 275 -12.59 -0.99 12.96
C SER A 275 -13.71 -0.69 13.92
N TYR A 276 -13.59 -1.23 15.13
CA TYR A 276 -14.47 -0.95 16.24
C TYR A 276 -13.64 -0.33 17.36
N VAL A 277 -14.07 0.81 17.84
CA VAL A 277 -13.28 1.71 18.69
C VAL A 277 -14.03 1.97 19.97
N SER A 278 -13.34 1.93 21.11
CA SER A 278 -13.87 2.33 22.42
C SER A 278 -12.91 3.24 23.16
N ASP A 279 -13.42 4.14 23.97
CA ASP A 279 -12.63 4.95 24.90
C ASP A 279 -12.41 4.26 26.25
N LYS A 280 -12.92 3.02 26.43
CA LYS A 280 -12.73 2.17 27.61
C LYS A 280 -12.27 0.77 27.22
N ILE A 281 -11.22 0.28 27.84
CA ILE A 281 -10.66 -1.04 27.53
C ILE A 281 -11.62 -2.19 27.87
N ALA A 282 -12.42 -2.04 28.92
CA ALA A 282 -13.31 -3.09 29.41
C ALA A 282 -14.78 -2.91 28.99
N ASP A 283 -15.12 -1.79 28.35
CA ASP A 283 -16.49 -1.50 27.92
C ASP A 283 -16.55 -1.14 26.45
N TRP A 284 -17.01 -2.09 25.65
CA TRP A 284 -17.20 -1.95 24.21
C TRP A 284 -18.67 -1.75 23.82
N SER A 285 -19.50 -1.37 24.80
CA SER A 285 -20.91 -1.05 24.59
C SER A 285 -21.10 0.44 24.27
N ARG A 286 -22.29 0.80 23.82
CA ARG A 286 -22.69 2.21 23.65
C ARG A 286 -22.94 2.87 25.01
N PRO A 287 -22.59 4.14 25.22
CA PRO A 287 -22.13 5.13 24.25
C PRO A 287 -20.61 5.14 24.00
N HIS A 288 -19.82 4.29 24.67
CA HIS A 288 -18.37 4.32 24.66
C HIS A 288 -17.75 3.80 23.37
N ALA A 289 -18.48 2.96 22.63
CA ALA A 289 -17.97 2.34 21.42
C ALA A 289 -18.70 2.78 20.16
N PHE A 290 -17.94 2.89 19.08
CA PHE A 290 -18.40 3.21 17.74
C PHE A 290 -17.63 2.41 16.68
N GLY A 291 -18.23 2.27 15.51
CA GLY A 291 -17.60 1.57 14.40
C GLY A 291 -17.20 2.52 13.28
N VAL A 292 -16.18 2.11 12.54
CA VAL A 292 -15.64 2.81 11.38
C VAL A 292 -15.43 1.81 10.27
N MET A 293 -15.91 2.12 9.07
CA MET A 293 -15.61 1.38 7.85
C MET A 293 -15.06 2.34 6.81
N SER A 294 -13.92 2.01 6.25
CA SER A 294 -13.29 2.73 5.15
C SER A 294 -13.08 1.79 3.98
N ALA A 295 -13.43 2.23 2.79
CA ALA A 295 -13.18 1.47 1.57
C ALA A 295 -12.68 2.40 0.47
N SER A 296 -11.71 1.95 -0.30
CA SER A 296 -11.26 2.63 -1.52
C SER A 296 -10.98 1.61 -2.61
N TRP A 297 -11.49 1.88 -3.79
CA TRP A 297 -11.22 1.11 -4.98
C TRP A 297 -10.84 2.06 -6.11
N GLU A 298 -9.82 1.70 -6.84
CA GLU A 298 -9.33 2.43 -7.99
C GLU A 298 -8.85 1.41 -9.03
N THR A 299 -9.22 1.59 -10.27
CA THR A 299 -8.71 0.77 -11.36
C THR A 299 -8.22 1.64 -12.49
N ILE A 300 -7.23 1.13 -13.24
CA ILE A 300 -6.63 1.86 -14.35
C ILE A 300 -6.69 0.98 -15.59
N SER A 301 -7.38 1.49 -16.58
CA SER A 301 -7.53 0.86 -17.87
C SER A 301 -6.83 1.67 -18.95
N ARG A 302 -5.91 1.03 -19.65
CA ARG A 302 -5.25 1.65 -20.80
C ARG A 302 -6.18 1.66 -22.00
N LEU A 303 -6.70 2.82 -22.40
CA LEU A 303 -7.56 2.98 -23.56
C LEU A 303 -6.77 2.95 -24.86
N SER A 304 -5.56 3.52 -24.85
CA SER A 304 -4.65 3.52 -25.99
C SER A 304 -3.19 3.58 -25.53
N ARG A 305 -2.25 3.67 -26.48
CA ARG A 305 -0.82 3.83 -26.12
C ARG A 305 -0.55 5.08 -25.29
N ARG A 306 -1.37 6.12 -25.43
CA ARG A 306 -1.20 7.42 -24.75
C ARG A 306 -2.28 7.74 -23.73
N PHE A 307 -3.44 7.10 -23.77
CA PHE A 307 -4.57 7.37 -22.91
C PHE A 307 -4.79 6.27 -21.87
N ALA A 308 -5.01 6.67 -20.63
CA ALA A 308 -5.46 5.81 -19.56
C ALA A 308 -6.66 6.44 -18.83
N LEU A 309 -7.67 5.64 -18.56
CA LEU A 309 -8.84 5.98 -17.76
C LEU A 309 -8.68 5.37 -16.37
N GLN A 310 -8.92 6.17 -15.35
CA GLN A 310 -8.76 5.77 -13.96
C GLN A 310 -9.98 6.18 -13.16
N PRO A 311 -11.06 5.37 -13.15
CA PRO A 311 -12.16 5.53 -12.22
C PRO A 311 -11.75 5.09 -10.80
N GLY A 312 -12.29 5.75 -9.81
CA GLY A 312 -12.11 5.44 -8.40
C GLY A 312 -13.32 5.76 -7.56
N VAL A 313 -13.51 5.00 -6.50
CA VAL A 313 -14.52 5.25 -5.47
C VAL A 313 -13.89 5.08 -4.11
N ARG A 314 -14.17 6.01 -3.22
CA ARG A 314 -13.71 5.99 -1.82
C ARG A 314 -14.87 6.32 -0.92
N GLY A 315 -14.98 5.64 0.18
CA GLY A 315 -16.04 5.89 1.15
C GLY A 315 -15.57 5.65 2.57
N ARG A 316 -16.16 6.39 3.48
CA ARG A 316 -15.96 6.17 4.91
C ARG A 316 -17.27 6.40 5.66
N VAL A 317 -17.61 5.46 6.52
CA VAL A 317 -18.85 5.45 7.27
C VAL A 317 -18.55 5.25 8.75
N LEU A 318 -19.19 6.04 9.55
CA LEU A 318 -19.14 6.00 11.01
C LEU A 318 -20.52 5.60 11.54
N TRP A 319 -20.55 4.75 12.54
CA TRP A 319 -21.79 4.39 13.23
C TRP A 319 -21.57 4.30 14.74
N GLY A 320 -22.39 5.00 15.47
CA GLY A 320 -22.29 5.13 16.93
C GLY A 320 -22.95 6.42 17.38
N ARG A 321 -22.77 6.76 18.64
CA ARG A 321 -23.14 8.06 19.22
C ARG A 321 -21.89 8.77 19.67
N ASP A 322 -21.92 10.09 19.69
CA ASP A 322 -20.86 10.95 20.25
C ASP A 322 -19.45 10.62 19.74
N ILE A 323 -19.34 10.46 18.39
CA ILE A 323 -18.09 10.11 17.73
C ILE A 323 -17.10 11.25 17.92
N PRO A 324 -15.93 10.97 18.53
CA PRO A 324 -14.92 11.99 18.80
C PRO A 324 -14.36 12.63 17.54
N LEU A 325 -14.06 13.93 17.59
CA LEU A 325 -13.53 14.72 16.47
C LEU A 325 -12.35 14.08 15.72
N PRO A 326 -11.36 13.42 16.39
CA PRO A 326 -10.25 12.77 15.68
C PRO A 326 -10.65 11.65 14.73
N PHE A 327 -11.87 11.11 14.87
CA PHE A 327 -12.42 10.05 14.03
C PHE A 327 -13.42 10.58 13.00
N ALA A 328 -13.81 11.85 13.08
CA ALA A 328 -14.74 12.46 12.15
C ALA A 328 -14.25 12.34 10.70
N ASN A 329 -15.19 12.18 9.77
CA ASN A 329 -14.86 12.16 8.36
C ASN A 329 -14.38 13.53 7.90
N ALA A 330 -13.42 13.52 6.99
CA ALA A 330 -12.89 14.71 6.39
C ALA A 330 -12.53 14.49 4.92
N TYR A 331 -12.59 15.54 4.12
CA TYR A 331 -12.21 15.52 2.71
C TYR A 331 -11.40 16.76 2.35
N GLY A 332 -10.69 16.69 1.23
CA GLY A 332 -9.91 17.79 0.67
C GLY A 332 -8.50 17.38 0.28
N GLY A 333 -7.79 18.31 -0.33
CA GLY A 333 -6.46 18.07 -0.87
C GLY A 333 -6.41 17.06 -2.02
N SER A 334 -5.24 16.88 -2.60
CA SER A 334 -5.02 15.97 -3.75
C SER A 334 -4.66 14.54 -3.35
N MET A 335 -4.29 14.31 -2.09
CA MET A 335 -3.75 13.04 -1.59
C MET A 335 -4.56 12.53 -0.39
N ALA A 336 -4.76 11.20 -0.35
CA ALA A 336 -5.36 10.56 0.81
C ALA A 336 -4.40 10.57 2.01
N GLY A 337 -4.94 10.88 3.20
CA GLY A 337 -4.16 10.79 4.43
C GLY A 337 -3.05 11.82 4.59
N LYS A 338 -3.03 12.87 3.77
CA LYS A 338 -2.01 13.92 3.84
C LYS A 338 -2.00 14.64 5.19
N TYR A 339 -3.16 15.07 5.65
CA TYR A 339 -3.33 15.79 6.92
C TYR A 339 -3.76 14.87 8.06
N VAL A 340 -4.77 14.03 7.80
CA VAL A 340 -5.28 13.02 8.74
C VAL A 340 -5.54 11.72 8.02
N ASP A 341 -5.41 10.59 8.72
CA ASP A 341 -5.54 9.26 8.10
C ASP A 341 -6.92 9.02 7.47
N GLN A 342 -7.96 9.64 8.02
CA GLN A 342 -9.35 9.52 7.57
C GLN A 342 -9.72 10.46 6.41
N GLN A 343 -8.81 11.26 5.92
CA GLN A 343 -9.04 12.21 4.83
C GLN A 343 -9.29 11.48 3.51
N LEU A 344 -10.41 11.82 2.85
CA LEU A 344 -10.67 11.43 1.48
C LEU A 344 -10.24 12.56 0.52
N PRO A 345 -9.39 12.27 -0.49
CA PRO A 345 -8.95 13.28 -1.43
C PRO A 345 -10.13 13.82 -2.24
N PHE A 346 -10.18 15.13 -2.39
CA PHE A 346 -11.20 15.83 -3.16
C PHE A 346 -10.60 17.06 -3.84
N VAL A 347 -10.62 17.05 -5.16
CA VAL A 347 -10.01 18.11 -6.01
C VAL A 347 -10.89 19.38 -5.96
N GLY A 348 -10.25 20.53 -5.81
CA GLY A 348 -10.93 21.84 -5.70
C GLY A 348 -11.29 22.23 -4.26
N VAL A 349 -10.86 21.44 -3.28
CA VAL A 349 -10.91 21.80 -1.86
C VAL A 349 -9.49 21.74 -1.31
N SER A 350 -8.97 22.90 -0.87
CA SER A 350 -7.65 22.97 -0.24
C SER A 350 -7.73 22.57 1.23
N ARG A 351 -6.69 21.86 1.70
CA ARG A 351 -6.59 21.45 3.10
C ARG A 351 -7.72 20.49 3.50
N LEU A 352 -8.26 20.64 4.70
CA LEU A 352 -9.17 19.71 5.32
C LEU A 352 -10.52 20.34 5.60
N GLU A 353 -11.60 19.72 5.14
CA GLU A 353 -12.98 20.06 5.51
C GLU A 353 -13.65 18.88 6.20
N PRO A 354 -14.31 19.10 7.36
CA PRO A 354 -15.06 18.06 8.05
C PRO A 354 -16.30 17.67 7.25
N SER A 355 -16.70 16.41 7.40
CA SER A 355 -17.85 15.84 6.74
C SER A 355 -18.74 15.09 7.72
N LYS A 356 -19.91 14.68 7.24
CA LYS A 356 -20.90 13.89 7.98
C LYS A 356 -20.45 12.44 8.19
N ALA A 357 -21.20 11.69 9.00
CA ALA A 357 -20.87 10.32 9.38
C ALA A 357 -20.79 9.34 8.20
N ALA A 358 -21.49 9.58 7.11
CA ALA A 358 -21.32 8.85 5.85
C ALA A 358 -20.81 9.81 4.76
N LEU A 359 -19.63 9.51 4.23
CA LEU A 359 -18.99 10.25 3.15
C LEU A 359 -18.56 9.29 2.05
N MET A 360 -18.89 9.61 0.81
CA MET A 360 -18.46 8.87 -0.38
C MET A 360 -17.96 9.85 -1.43
N VAL A 361 -16.83 9.51 -2.05
CA VAL A 361 -16.22 10.27 -3.14
C VAL A 361 -16.02 9.33 -4.31
N ALA A 362 -16.57 9.68 -5.46
CA ALA A 362 -16.28 9.01 -6.73
C ALA A 362 -15.46 9.94 -7.62
N ASP A 363 -14.44 9.44 -8.25
CA ASP A 363 -13.61 10.21 -9.17
C ASP A 363 -13.34 9.46 -10.47
N VAL A 364 -13.15 10.24 -11.53
CA VAL A 364 -12.68 9.76 -12.82
C VAL A 364 -11.52 10.63 -13.26
N LYS A 365 -10.39 9.98 -13.59
CA LYS A 365 -9.21 10.65 -14.11
C LYS A 365 -8.94 10.17 -15.53
N LEU A 366 -8.83 11.09 -16.47
CA LEU A 366 -8.39 10.81 -17.82
C LEU A 366 -6.98 11.32 -17.99
N ARG A 367 -6.03 10.41 -18.15
CA ARG A 367 -4.61 10.73 -18.30
C ARG A 367 -4.17 10.60 -19.75
N TYR A 368 -3.48 11.61 -20.22
CA TYR A 368 -2.83 11.63 -21.51
C TYR A 368 -1.32 11.68 -21.34
N ASN A 369 -0.61 10.75 -21.95
CA ASN A 369 0.85 10.74 -22.02
C ASN A 369 1.29 11.61 -23.21
N LEU A 370 1.65 12.86 -22.92
CA LEU A 370 2.00 13.87 -23.92
C LEU A 370 3.33 13.53 -24.59
N LEU A 371 4.38 13.31 -23.77
CA LEU A 371 5.74 12.94 -24.15
C LEU A 371 6.27 11.91 -23.16
N LYS A 372 7.48 11.39 -23.40
CA LYS A 372 8.13 10.49 -22.44
C LYS A 372 8.19 11.17 -21.06
N ASN A 373 7.57 10.54 -20.05
CA ASN A 373 7.48 11.01 -18.67
C ASN A 373 6.65 12.29 -18.44
N HIS A 374 5.96 12.83 -19.44
CA HIS A 374 5.09 14.00 -19.31
C HIS A 374 3.62 13.58 -19.43
N TYR A 375 2.81 13.96 -18.46
CA TYR A 375 1.42 13.54 -18.33
C TYR A 375 0.52 14.76 -18.12
N VAL A 376 -0.61 14.74 -18.80
CA VAL A 376 -1.71 15.66 -18.56
C VAL A 376 -2.89 14.84 -18.06
N THR A 377 -3.53 15.27 -16.98
CA THR A 377 -4.64 14.53 -16.38
C THR A 377 -5.81 15.46 -16.10
N GLY A 378 -6.93 15.19 -16.74
CA GLY A 378 -8.22 15.76 -16.34
C GLY A 378 -8.81 14.93 -15.21
N ILE A 379 -9.33 15.60 -14.19
CA ILE A 379 -9.91 14.99 -12.99
C ILE A 379 -11.30 15.54 -12.80
N PHE A 380 -12.26 14.65 -12.61
CA PHE A 380 -13.62 14.99 -12.17
C PHE A 380 -13.95 14.14 -10.96
N ASN A 381 -14.47 14.77 -9.90
CA ASN A 381 -14.94 14.05 -8.73
C ASN A 381 -16.30 14.58 -8.26
N VAL A 382 -17.05 13.68 -7.64
CA VAL A 382 -18.32 13.94 -7.00
C VAL A 382 -18.28 13.34 -5.61
N ALA A 383 -18.73 14.08 -4.63
CA ALA A 383 -18.91 13.59 -3.27
C ALA A 383 -20.38 13.65 -2.85
N ALA A 384 -20.74 12.70 -2.00
CA ALA A 384 -22.03 12.66 -1.31
C ALA A 384 -21.79 12.48 0.18
N GLU A 385 -22.51 13.25 1.02
CA GLU A 385 -22.42 13.14 2.47
C GLU A 385 -23.79 13.15 3.13
N ASN A 386 -23.96 12.34 4.17
CA ASN A 386 -25.14 12.29 5.02
C ASN A 386 -24.80 11.76 6.42
N ASP A 387 -25.69 11.93 7.37
CA ASP A 387 -25.53 11.40 8.73
C ASP A 387 -25.72 9.88 8.81
N LYS A 388 -26.36 9.27 7.80
CA LYS A 388 -26.59 7.82 7.71
C LYS A 388 -26.28 7.33 6.30
N LEU A 389 -25.64 6.17 6.18
CA LEU A 389 -25.34 5.55 4.89
C LEU A 389 -26.59 5.28 4.05
N SER A 390 -27.69 4.82 4.69
CA SER A 390 -28.96 4.55 4.01
C SER A 390 -29.58 5.79 3.34
N ASN A 391 -29.26 6.97 3.86
CA ASN A 391 -29.76 8.24 3.38
C ASN A 391 -28.78 8.98 2.45
N LEU A 392 -27.64 8.35 2.14
CA LEU A 392 -26.61 8.95 1.29
C LEU A 392 -27.16 9.41 -0.08
N PRO A 393 -28.07 8.68 -0.76
CA PRO A 393 -28.65 9.12 -2.03
C PRO A 393 -29.48 10.41 -1.90
N ARG A 394 -29.93 10.78 -0.70
CA ARG A 394 -30.65 12.03 -0.41
C ARG A 394 -29.76 13.05 0.31
N GLY A 395 -28.47 12.79 0.35
CA GLY A 395 -27.49 13.62 1.01
C GLY A 395 -27.14 14.89 0.24
N ARG A 396 -26.21 15.64 0.79
CA ARG A 396 -25.62 16.78 0.10
C ARG A 396 -24.61 16.28 -0.93
N TYR A 397 -24.70 16.80 -2.14
CA TYR A 397 -23.75 16.51 -3.22
C TYR A 397 -22.91 17.73 -3.53
N PHE A 398 -21.64 17.50 -3.83
CA PHE A 398 -20.76 18.54 -4.35
C PHE A 398 -19.76 17.90 -5.33
N TYR A 399 -19.24 18.72 -6.25
CA TYR A 399 -18.36 18.26 -7.31
C TYR A 399 -17.12 19.14 -7.44
N GLY A 400 -16.10 18.59 -8.04
CA GLY A 400 -14.84 19.28 -8.31
C GLY A 400 -14.24 18.87 -9.64
N PHE A 401 -13.49 19.78 -10.22
CA PHE A 401 -12.71 19.59 -11.44
C PHE A 401 -11.26 19.93 -11.19
N GLY A 402 -10.37 19.20 -11.84
CA GLY A 402 -8.95 19.47 -11.81
C GLY A 402 -8.29 19.22 -13.16
N PHE A 403 -7.33 20.04 -13.48
CA PHE A 403 -6.44 19.85 -14.62
C PHE A 403 -5.02 19.83 -14.08
N LYS A 404 -4.36 18.67 -14.22
CA LYS A 404 -3.03 18.43 -13.68
C LYS A 404 -2.04 18.12 -14.79
N TYR A 405 -0.92 18.85 -14.79
CA TYR A 405 0.28 18.50 -15.51
C TYR A 405 1.24 17.78 -14.54
N GLY A 406 1.88 16.71 -15.00
CA GLY A 406 2.84 15.95 -14.24
C GLY A 406 4.06 15.58 -15.08
N PHE A 407 5.24 15.70 -14.49
CA PHE A 407 6.49 15.28 -15.07
C PHE A 407 7.17 14.29 -14.12
N ASP A 408 7.34 13.04 -14.57
CA ASP A 408 7.97 11.97 -13.82
C ASP A 408 9.49 12.07 -13.91
N THR A 409 10.13 12.41 -12.79
CA THR A 409 11.58 12.57 -12.70
C THR A 409 12.22 11.54 -11.77
N ARG A 410 13.54 11.42 -11.80
CA ARG A 410 14.30 10.57 -10.87
C ARG A 410 14.25 11.07 -9.41
N PHE A 411 13.90 12.33 -9.20
CA PHE A 411 13.79 12.98 -7.89
C PHE A 411 12.33 13.06 -7.39
N GLY A 412 11.44 12.26 -8.00
CA GLY A 412 10.00 12.29 -7.78
C GLY A 412 9.26 13.11 -8.84
N PRO A 413 7.91 13.07 -8.82
CA PRO A 413 7.09 13.82 -9.76
C PRO A 413 7.17 15.34 -9.51
N ILE A 414 7.11 16.10 -10.60
CA ILE A 414 6.81 17.54 -10.58
C ILE A 414 5.39 17.69 -11.07
N GLU A 415 4.53 18.27 -10.27
CA GLU A 415 3.10 18.37 -10.57
C GLU A 415 2.62 19.82 -10.44
N ALA A 416 1.85 20.28 -11.40
CA ALA A 416 1.10 21.54 -11.32
C ALA A 416 -0.37 21.24 -11.59
N MET A 417 -1.28 21.77 -10.76
CA MET A 417 -2.72 21.51 -10.88
C MET A 417 -3.52 22.78 -10.64
N PHE A 418 -4.45 23.04 -11.55
CA PHE A 418 -5.55 23.97 -11.33
C PHE A 418 -6.80 23.17 -10.99
N SER A 419 -7.55 23.64 -10.01
CA SER A 419 -8.74 22.93 -9.55
C SER A 419 -9.82 23.88 -9.03
N TYR A 420 -11.06 23.44 -9.17
CA TYR A 420 -12.25 24.16 -8.71
C TYR A 420 -13.27 23.19 -8.12
N SER A 421 -14.00 23.63 -7.13
CA SER A 421 -15.15 22.91 -6.59
C SER A 421 -16.29 23.89 -6.28
N ASN A 422 -17.52 23.43 -6.51
CA ASN A 422 -18.72 24.16 -6.11
C ASN A 422 -18.89 24.26 -4.58
N ASN A 423 -18.10 23.50 -3.81
CA ASN A 423 -18.10 23.59 -2.36
C ASN A 423 -17.26 24.77 -1.84
N SER A 424 -16.08 24.97 -2.41
CA SER A 424 -15.16 26.06 -2.03
C SER A 424 -15.42 27.35 -2.82
N GLU A 425 -16.00 27.22 -4.01
CA GLU A 425 -16.24 28.30 -4.99
C GLU A 425 -14.97 29.10 -5.33
N LYS A 426 -13.80 28.45 -5.24
CA LYS A 426 -12.50 29.06 -5.48
C LYS A 426 -11.71 28.28 -6.52
N LEU A 427 -11.03 29.02 -7.39
CA LEU A 427 -9.98 28.43 -8.22
C LEU A 427 -8.71 28.26 -7.38
N LEU A 428 -8.24 27.05 -7.27
CA LEU A 428 -7.05 26.69 -6.50
C LEU A 428 -5.93 26.31 -7.45
N PHE A 429 -4.71 26.72 -7.09
CA PHE A 429 -3.49 26.31 -7.75
C PHE A 429 -2.65 25.50 -6.78
N TYR A 430 -2.15 24.37 -7.24
CA TYR A 430 -1.24 23.50 -6.52
C TYR A 430 0.02 23.28 -7.36
N LEU A 431 1.18 23.39 -6.72
CA LEU A 431 2.47 23.02 -7.28
C LEU A 431 3.17 22.10 -6.29
N GLY A 432 3.67 20.98 -6.77
CA GLY A 432 4.42 20.01 -5.94
C GLY A 432 5.62 19.46 -6.70
N VAL A 433 6.71 19.23 -5.98
CA VAL A 433 7.97 18.66 -6.47
C VAL A 433 8.46 17.66 -5.45
N GLY A 434 8.77 16.44 -5.86
CA GLY A 434 9.33 15.41 -5.00
C GLY A 434 8.40 14.21 -4.79
N PHE A 435 8.81 13.32 -3.90
CA PHE A 435 8.11 12.08 -3.65
C PHE A 435 6.87 12.28 -2.77
N ASP A 436 5.81 11.53 -3.05
CA ASP A 436 4.64 11.41 -2.18
C ASP A 436 4.91 10.39 -1.07
N PHE A 437 4.67 10.73 0.19
CA PHE A 437 4.89 9.88 1.34
C PHE A 437 3.94 10.16 2.52
#